data_33f3c4f397f15a6a57094e9930a45eba
#
_entry.id   33f3c4f397f15a6a57094e9930a45eba
#
_cell.length_a   1.000
_cell.length_b   1.000
_cell.length_c   1.000
_cell.angle_alpha   90.00
_cell.angle_beta   90.00
_cell.angle_gamma   90.00
#
_symmetry.space_group_name_H-M   'P 1'
#
loop_
_entity.id
_entity.type
_entity.pdbx_description
1 polymer ?
#
loop_
_entity_poly.entity_id
_entity_poly.type
_entity_poly.pdbx_seq_one_letter_code
_entity_poly.pdbx_strand_id
1 'polypeptide(L)'
;MWTRPSLLDFAKRYGTDKWGSHFYIPHYERHFAPYRDQTFNLLEIGVGGYKDPALGGESLRMWQDYFPNATIVGIDLYEKHVAGPRIRVYQGDQTDAVFLERVVAEAGPFRLIIDDGSHLNAHVIRTFEILYPTLELGGVYAVEDLQTSYWSSFGGDMEDLAGANTSLNFLKSLVDAVNYAEREGGVPSYVERHTVGVHFYHNLCFVDKRVNDEPSNIVKPRLTGEP
;
A
#
# COMPACT_ATOMS: atom_id res chain seq x y z
N MET A 1 -17.18 -21.58 -22.72
CA MET A 1 -17.28 -20.39 -21.87
C MET A 1 -15.92 -19.72 -21.87
N TRP A 2 -15.83 -18.46 -22.27
CA TRP A 2 -14.60 -17.70 -22.13
C TRP A 2 -14.44 -17.36 -20.64
N THR A 3 -13.45 -17.94 -20.00
CA THR A 3 -13.11 -17.55 -18.63
C THR A 3 -12.35 -16.22 -18.68
N ARG A 4 -12.76 -15.28 -17.85
CA ARG A 4 -12.06 -14.00 -17.70
C ARG A 4 -10.62 -14.26 -17.20
N PRO A 5 -9.58 -13.65 -17.81
CA PRO A 5 -8.20 -13.85 -17.37
C PRO A 5 -8.02 -13.52 -15.89
N SER A 6 -7.25 -14.33 -15.15
CA SER A 6 -6.87 -14.09 -13.76
C SER A 6 -5.79 -13.00 -13.66
N LEU A 7 -5.50 -12.53 -12.45
CA LEU A 7 -4.38 -11.63 -12.21
C LEU A 7 -3.05 -12.29 -12.62
N LEU A 8 -2.92 -13.61 -12.40
CA LEU A 8 -1.76 -14.38 -12.81
C LEU A 8 -1.55 -14.39 -14.33
N ASP A 9 -2.63 -14.46 -15.11
CA ASP A 9 -2.53 -14.42 -16.57
C ASP A 9 -1.99 -13.07 -17.05
N PHE A 10 -2.42 -11.97 -16.42
CA PHE A 10 -1.90 -10.64 -16.72
C PHE A 10 -0.46 -10.46 -16.23
N ALA A 11 -0.11 -10.95 -15.04
CA ALA A 11 1.25 -10.90 -14.53
C ALA A 11 2.24 -11.59 -15.47
N LYS A 12 1.89 -12.78 -15.96
CA LYS A 12 2.68 -13.51 -16.96
C LYS A 12 2.75 -12.79 -18.32
N ARG A 13 1.65 -12.16 -18.74
CA ARG A 13 1.57 -11.42 -20.00
C ARG A 13 2.54 -10.24 -20.02
N TYR A 14 2.59 -9.48 -18.94
CA TYR A 14 3.39 -8.28 -18.82
C TYR A 14 4.80 -8.53 -18.29
N GLY A 15 5.06 -9.71 -17.72
CA GLY A 15 6.38 -10.06 -17.18
C GLY A 15 6.75 -9.27 -15.94
N THR A 16 5.77 -8.89 -15.12
CA THR A 16 6.04 -8.22 -13.84
C THR A 16 6.75 -9.16 -12.87
N ASP A 17 7.69 -8.64 -12.09
CA ASP A 17 8.43 -9.34 -11.05
C ASP A 17 7.58 -9.83 -9.87
N LYS A 18 6.35 -9.31 -9.72
CA LYS A 18 5.35 -9.76 -8.73
C LYS A 18 4.97 -11.24 -8.91
N TRP A 19 5.43 -11.88 -10.00
CA TRP A 19 5.37 -13.32 -10.25
C TRP A 19 6.67 -13.84 -10.85
N GLY A 20 7.22 -14.89 -10.24
CA GLY A 20 8.47 -15.52 -10.67
C GLY A 20 9.67 -15.08 -9.84
N SER A 21 9.94 -13.80 -9.72
CA SER A 21 10.92 -13.26 -8.77
C SER A 21 10.31 -13.21 -7.36
N HIS A 22 9.08 -12.69 -7.26
CA HIS A 22 8.23 -12.75 -6.08
C HIS A 22 7.00 -13.62 -6.34
N PHE A 23 6.29 -14.01 -5.29
CA PHE A 23 5.05 -14.79 -5.39
C PHE A 23 3.87 -14.02 -4.78
N TYR A 24 3.76 -12.73 -5.11
CA TYR A 24 2.77 -11.80 -4.56
C TYR A 24 1.38 -11.97 -5.17
N ILE A 25 1.29 -12.44 -6.41
CA ILE A 25 0.04 -12.49 -7.19
C ILE A 25 -1.12 -13.20 -6.47
N PRO A 26 -0.96 -14.38 -5.81
CA PRO A 26 -2.07 -15.00 -5.10
C PRO A 26 -2.61 -14.15 -3.94
N HIS A 27 -1.73 -13.36 -3.29
CA HIS A 27 -2.09 -12.48 -2.20
C HIS A 27 -2.81 -11.25 -2.73
N TYR A 28 -2.32 -10.65 -3.80
CA TYR A 28 -3.02 -9.57 -4.49
C TYR A 28 -4.40 -9.99 -5.01
N GLU A 29 -4.51 -11.16 -5.65
CA GLU A 29 -5.81 -11.68 -6.09
C GLU A 29 -6.79 -11.79 -4.91
N ARG A 30 -6.33 -12.30 -3.76
CA ARG A 30 -7.15 -12.43 -2.55
C ARG A 30 -7.68 -11.10 -2.04
N HIS A 31 -6.83 -10.06 -1.97
CA HIS A 31 -7.18 -8.77 -1.40
C HIS A 31 -7.83 -7.83 -2.41
N PHE A 32 -7.49 -7.95 -3.70
CA PHE A 32 -7.87 -6.98 -4.72
C PHE A 32 -9.05 -7.45 -5.62
N ALA A 33 -9.34 -8.76 -5.67
CA ALA A 33 -10.46 -9.28 -6.46
C ALA A 33 -11.82 -8.60 -6.16
N PRO A 34 -12.15 -8.20 -4.91
CA PRO A 34 -13.39 -7.49 -4.64
C PRO A 34 -13.55 -6.14 -5.36
N TYR A 35 -12.45 -5.54 -5.80
CA TYR A 35 -12.44 -4.23 -6.48
C TYR A 35 -12.47 -4.35 -8.01
N ARG A 36 -12.35 -5.58 -8.57
CA ARG A 36 -12.07 -5.83 -9.98
C ARG A 36 -12.97 -5.10 -10.96
N ASP A 37 -14.25 -4.96 -10.64
CA ASP A 37 -15.25 -4.34 -11.51
C ASP A 37 -15.67 -2.94 -11.06
N GLN A 38 -15.08 -2.44 -9.98
CA GLN A 38 -15.36 -1.12 -9.44
C GLN A 38 -14.62 -0.03 -10.24
N THR A 39 -15.16 1.19 -10.17
CA THR A 39 -14.49 2.40 -10.67
C THR A 39 -13.76 3.07 -9.51
N PHE A 40 -12.45 3.21 -9.60
CA PHE A 40 -11.61 3.81 -8.57
C PHE A 40 -10.25 4.22 -9.14
N ASN A 41 -9.41 4.84 -8.31
CA ASN A 41 -8.02 5.13 -8.65
C ASN A 41 -7.09 4.23 -7.81
N LEU A 42 -6.10 3.62 -8.46
CA LEU A 42 -5.00 2.88 -7.84
C LEU A 42 -3.74 3.72 -7.95
N LEU A 43 -2.98 3.83 -6.86
CA LEU A 43 -1.65 4.40 -6.83
C LEU A 43 -0.61 3.30 -6.61
N GLU A 44 0.41 3.24 -7.45
CA GLU A 44 1.61 2.43 -7.24
C GLU A 44 2.83 3.34 -7.18
N ILE A 45 3.62 3.21 -6.12
CA ILE A 45 4.87 3.90 -5.92
C ILE A 45 5.98 2.94 -6.35
N GLY A 46 6.85 3.41 -7.26
CA GLY A 46 7.80 2.57 -7.98
C GLY A 46 7.20 2.06 -9.29
N VAL A 47 7.74 2.55 -10.41
CA VAL A 47 7.31 2.14 -11.76
C VAL A 47 8.29 1.12 -12.37
N GLY A 48 9.44 0.96 -11.73
CA GLY A 48 10.52 0.07 -12.19
C GLY A 48 11.37 0.67 -13.31
N GLY A 49 12.33 -0.12 -13.82
CA GLY A 49 13.22 0.30 -14.92
C GLY A 49 14.28 1.34 -14.50
N TYR A 50 14.42 1.66 -13.23
CA TYR A 50 15.42 2.60 -12.68
C TYR A 50 15.46 3.93 -13.47
N LYS A 51 16.66 4.37 -13.93
CA LYS A 51 16.86 5.64 -14.62
C LYS A 51 16.45 5.63 -16.10
N ASP A 52 16.18 4.48 -16.69
CA ASP A 52 15.74 4.40 -18.08
C ASP A 52 14.25 4.73 -18.20
N PRO A 53 13.89 5.84 -18.87
CA PRO A 53 12.49 6.24 -18.98
C PRO A 53 11.65 5.31 -19.86
N ALA A 54 12.28 4.49 -20.69
CA ALA A 54 11.61 3.54 -21.59
C ALA A 54 11.31 2.19 -20.94
N LEU A 55 11.93 1.90 -19.76
CA LEU A 55 11.77 0.66 -19.01
C LEU A 55 10.84 0.83 -17.82
N GLY A 56 10.18 -0.25 -17.43
CA GLY A 56 9.23 -0.28 -16.30
C GLY A 56 7.77 -0.22 -16.74
N GLY A 57 6.89 -0.17 -15.76
CA GLY A 57 5.44 -0.09 -15.93
C GLY A 57 4.75 -1.42 -16.26
N GLU A 58 5.43 -2.55 -16.12
CA GLU A 58 4.86 -3.88 -16.31
C GLU A 58 3.66 -4.09 -15.39
N SER A 59 3.81 -3.75 -14.11
CA SER A 59 2.76 -3.83 -13.09
C SER A 59 1.62 -2.85 -13.38
N LEU A 60 1.91 -1.61 -13.79
CA LEU A 60 0.87 -0.63 -14.13
C LEU A 60 -0.01 -1.11 -15.28
N ARG A 61 0.60 -1.73 -16.31
CA ARG A 61 -0.15 -2.33 -17.42
C ARG A 61 -0.96 -3.54 -16.98
N MET A 62 -0.39 -4.38 -16.09
CA MET A 62 -1.10 -5.49 -15.47
C MET A 62 -2.33 -5.01 -14.70
N TRP A 63 -2.19 -3.99 -13.86
CA TRP A 63 -3.32 -3.42 -13.11
C TRP A 63 -4.38 -2.81 -14.02
N GLN A 64 -3.97 -2.08 -15.07
CA GLN A 64 -4.90 -1.51 -16.05
C GLN A 64 -5.80 -2.55 -16.69
N ASP A 65 -5.24 -3.72 -17.06
CA ASP A 65 -5.99 -4.79 -17.69
C ASP A 65 -6.80 -5.62 -16.69
N TYR A 66 -6.29 -5.78 -15.47
CA TYR A 66 -7.01 -6.48 -14.41
C TYR A 66 -8.21 -5.68 -13.90
N PHE A 67 -8.07 -4.36 -13.77
CA PHE A 67 -9.13 -3.43 -13.34
C PHE A 67 -9.65 -2.60 -14.51
N PRO A 68 -10.63 -3.08 -15.27
CA PRO A 68 -11.05 -2.44 -16.51
C PRO A 68 -11.64 -1.04 -16.34
N ASN A 69 -12.11 -0.70 -15.13
CA ASN A 69 -12.75 0.56 -14.82
C ASN A 69 -11.91 1.50 -13.92
N ALA A 70 -10.71 1.07 -13.52
CA ALA A 70 -9.85 1.88 -12.69
C ALA A 70 -8.91 2.78 -13.49
N THR A 71 -8.54 3.92 -12.91
CA THR A 71 -7.38 4.72 -13.33
C THR A 71 -6.16 4.23 -12.54
N ILE A 72 -5.07 4.00 -13.23
CA ILE A 72 -3.80 3.56 -12.64
C ILE A 72 -2.84 4.73 -12.61
N VAL A 73 -2.33 5.05 -11.44
CA VAL A 73 -1.39 6.14 -11.21
C VAL A 73 -0.08 5.55 -10.71
N GLY A 74 1.02 5.90 -11.37
CA GLY A 74 2.37 5.56 -10.96
C GLY A 74 3.11 6.78 -10.43
N ILE A 75 3.96 6.59 -9.43
CA ILE A 75 4.97 7.58 -8.99
C ILE A 75 6.35 6.93 -9.12
N ASP A 76 7.30 7.67 -9.67
CA ASP A 76 8.71 7.24 -9.69
C ASP A 76 9.63 8.45 -9.47
N LEU A 77 10.77 8.22 -8.85
CA LEU A 77 11.80 9.24 -8.68
C LEU A 77 12.35 9.72 -10.03
N TYR A 78 12.35 8.83 -11.00
CA TYR A 78 12.84 9.08 -12.36
C TYR A 78 11.68 9.27 -13.34
N GLU A 79 11.93 10.01 -14.41
CA GLU A 79 10.97 10.13 -15.51
C GLU A 79 10.67 8.76 -16.13
N LYS A 80 9.37 8.47 -16.39
CA LYS A 80 8.89 7.20 -16.96
C LYS A 80 7.87 7.42 -18.08
N HIS A 81 8.08 6.74 -19.19
CA HIS A 81 7.20 6.80 -20.36
C HIS A 81 6.33 5.53 -20.48
N VAL A 82 5.36 5.38 -19.57
CA VAL A 82 4.43 4.25 -19.58
C VAL A 82 3.16 4.61 -20.34
N ALA A 83 2.97 4.00 -21.50
CA ALA A 83 1.76 4.20 -22.29
C ALA A 83 0.61 3.31 -21.79
N GLY A 84 -0.59 3.90 -21.72
CA GLY A 84 -1.85 3.23 -21.41
C GLY A 84 -2.99 4.22 -21.35
N PRO A 85 -4.21 3.88 -21.84
CA PRO A 85 -5.33 4.82 -21.91
C PRO A 85 -5.82 5.29 -20.52
N ARG A 86 -5.52 4.54 -19.47
CA ARG A 86 -5.91 4.82 -18.09
C ARG A 86 -4.72 4.84 -17.14
N ILE A 87 -3.47 5.00 -17.67
CA ILE A 87 -2.25 5.12 -16.89
C ILE A 87 -1.81 6.59 -16.87
N ARG A 88 -1.44 7.07 -15.70
CA ARG A 88 -0.79 8.36 -15.47
C ARG A 88 0.44 8.13 -14.62
N VAL A 89 1.55 8.79 -14.96
CA VAL A 89 2.79 8.68 -14.18
C VAL A 89 3.25 10.08 -13.77
N TYR A 90 3.64 10.21 -12.51
CA TYR A 90 4.18 11.42 -11.92
C TYR A 90 5.64 11.18 -11.52
N GLN A 91 6.50 12.11 -11.86
CA GLN A 91 7.88 12.10 -11.40
C GLN A 91 8.01 12.86 -10.09
N GLY A 92 8.58 12.21 -9.07
CA GLY A 92 8.85 12.84 -7.77
C GLY A 92 9.28 11.86 -6.70
N ASP A 93 9.65 12.40 -5.55
CA ASP A 93 10.13 11.64 -4.39
C ASP A 93 8.95 11.20 -3.53
N GLN A 94 8.89 9.89 -3.20
CA GLN A 94 7.85 9.30 -2.34
C GLN A 94 7.85 9.87 -0.91
N THR A 95 8.89 10.55 -0.46
CA THR A 95 9.00 11.14 0.87
C THR A 95 8.62 12.62 0.91
N ASP A 96 8.44 13.25 -0.25
CA ASP A 96 8.05 14.66 -0.37
C ASP A 96 6.52 14.81 -0.18
N ALA A 97 6.13 15.31 0.98
CA ALA A 97 4.72 15.49 1.33
C ALA A 97 4.00 16.44 0.36
N VAL A 98 4.64 17.53 -0.08
CA VAL A 98 4.03 18.51 -0.99
C VAL A 98 3.77 17.87 -2.36
N PHE A 99 4.73 17.08 -2.84
CA PHE A 99 4.56 16.32 -4.08
C PHE A 99 3.42 15.30 -3.97
N LEU A 100 3.39 14.50 -2.90
CA LEU A 100 2.35 13.49 -2.69
C LEU A 100 0.95 14.10 -2.53
N GLU A 101 0.83 15.20 -1.76
CA GLU A 101 -0.43 15.94 -1.62
C GLU A 101 -0.93 16.47 -2.97
N ARG A 102 -0.03 16.97 -3.82
CA ARG A 102 -0.38 17.38 -5.19
C ARG A 102 -0.90 16.19 -6.01
N VAL A 103 -0.23 15.03 -5.98
CA VAL A 103 -0.68 13.84 -6.70
C VAL A 103 -2.06 13.38 -6.22
N VAL A 104 -2.29 13.41 -4.90
CA VAL A 104 -3.61 13.09 -4.33
C VAL A 104 -4.68 14.08 -4.80
N ALA A 105 -4.37 15.37 -4.86
CA ALA A 105 -5.31 16.39 -5.31
C ALA A 105 -5.65 16.27 -6.80
N GLU A 106 -4.68 15.89 -7.65
CA GLU A 106 -4.84 15.82 -9.10
C GLU A 106 -5.42 14.48 -9.60
N ALA A 107 -5.12 13.38 -8.92
CA ALA A 107 -5.41 12.02 -9.39
C ALA A 107 -6.14 11.13 -8.37
N GLY A 108 -6.26 11.56 -7.12
CA GLY A 108 -6.99 10.84 -6.07
C GLY A 108 -8.50 11.18 -6.04
N PRO A 109 -9.22 10.76 -5.00
CA PRO A 109 -8.73 9.88 -3.95
C PRO A 109 -8.40 8.48 -4.47
N PHE A 110 -7.56 7.75 -3.71
CA PHE A 110 -7.13 6.39 -4.06
C PHE A 110 -7.86 5.34 -3.21
N ARG A 111 -8.34 4.28 -3.86
CA ARG A 111 -8.92 3.09 -3.21
C ARG A 111 -7.87 2.05 -2.87
N LEU A 112 -6.85 1.93 -3.71
CA LEU A 112 -5.73 1.01 -3.53
C LEU A 112 -4.43 1.80 -3.64
N ILE A 113 -3.52 1.58 -2.70
CA ILE A 113 -2.16 2.13 -2.73
C ILE A 113 -1.19 0.97 -2.58
N ILE A 114 -0.17 0.94 -3.43
CA ILE A 114 0.92 -0.05 -3.42
C ILE A 114 2.22 0.71 -3.24
N ASP A 115 2.96 0.45 -2.17
CA ASP A 115 4.32 0.95 -1.96
C ASP A 115 5.31 -0.14 -2.37
N ASP A 116 5.86 0.01 -3.56
CA ASP A 116 6.88 -0.80 -4.22
C ASP A 116 8.04 0.11 -4.68
N GLY A 117 8.34 1.13 -3.87
CA GLY A 117 9.23 2.23 -4.23
C GLY A 117 10.69 1.98 -3.92
N SER A 118 11.27 2.81 -3.05
CA SER A 118 12.70 2.76 -2.71
C SER A 118 13.08 1.61 -1.78
N HIS A 119 12.14 1.02 -1.09
CA HIS A 119 12.28 0.01 -0.03
C HIS A 119 13.18 0.42 1.15
N LEU A 120 13.63 1.69 1.20
CA LEU A 120 14.29 2.23 2.38
C LEU A 120 13.29 2.31 3.53
N ASN A 121 13.61 1.70 4.67
CA ASN A 121 12.66 1.57 5.78
C ASN A 121 12.07 2.93 6.21
N ALA A 122 12.90 3.97 6.31
CA ALA A 122 12.45 5.31 6.67
C ALA A 122 11.51 5.92 5.60
N HIS A 123 11.74 5.63 4.32
CA HIS A 123 10.89 6.12 3.23
C HIS A 123 9.52 5.43 3.25
N VAL A 124 9.49 4.11 3.40
CA VAL A 124 8.24 3.34 3.49
C VAL A 124 7.37 3.85 4.64
N ILE A 125 7.96 4.04 5.85
CA ILE A 125 7.24 4.59 7.00
C ILE A 125 6.70 5.98 6.68
N ARG A 126 7.56 6.86 6.16
CA ARG A 126 7.20 8.24 5.83
C ARG A 126 6.09 8.31 4.79
N THR A 127 6.18 7.49 3.73
CA THR A 127 5.17 7.42 2.67
C THR A 127 3.83 6.96 3.23
N PHE A 128 3.83 5.93 4.08
CA PHE A 128 2.62 5.46 4.75
C PHE A 128 1.98 6.57 5.59
N GLU A 129 2.76 7.28 6.40
CA GLU A 129 2.26 8.36 7.26
C GLU A 129 1.56 9.47 6.45
N ILE A 130 2.07 9.78 5.25
CA ILE A 130 1.49 10.82 4.36
C ILE A 130 0.25 10.30 3.64
N LEU A 131 0.34 9.10 3.04
CA LEU A 131 -0.69 8.61 2.11
C LEU A 131 -1.82 7.82 2.79
N TYR A 132 -1.56 7.12 3.90
CA TYR A 132 -2.61 6.35 4.57
C TYR A 132 -3.81 7.21 5.02
N PRO A 133 -3.64 8.44 5.54
CA PRO A 133 -4.77 9.32 5.82
C PRO A 133 -5.62 9.65 4.59
N THR A 134 -5.02 9.72 3.40
CA THR A 134 -5.69 10.10 2.14
C THR A 134 -6.34 8.91 1.43
N LEU A 135 -6.00 7.67 1.80
CA LEU A 135 -6.65 6.47 1.26
C LEU A 135 -8.15 6.49 1.57
N GLU A 136 -9.00 6.10 0.63
CA GLU A 136 -10.45 6.01 0.84
C GLU A 136 -10.81 5.00 1.93
N LEU A 137 -11.92 5.24 2.63
CA LEU A 137 -12.54 4.21 3.50
C LEU A 137 -12.98 3.01 2.64
N GLY A 138 -12.66 1.81 3.11
CA GLY A 138 -12.83 0.58 2.37
C GLY A 138 -11.70 0.32 1.37
N GLY A 139 -10.61 1.06 1.46
CA GLY A 139 -9.40 0.86 0.66
C GLY A 139 -8.38 -0.05 1.33
N VAL A 140 -7.32 -0.35 0.58
CA VAL A 140 -6.20 -1.20 1.02
C VAL A 140 -4.87 -0.53 0.68
N TYR A 141 -3.96 -0.52 1.64
CA TYR A 141 -2.57 -0.11 1.48
C TYR A 141 -1.69 -1.36 1.46
N ALA A 142 -0.93 -1.60 0.40
CA ALA A 142 0.01 -2.71 0.29
C ALA A 142 1.44 -2.19 0.38
N VAL A 143 2.32 -2.95 1.04
CA VAL A 143 3.76 -2.67 1.12
C VAL A 143 4.51 -3.92 0.68
N GLU A 144 5.32 -3.78 -0.36
CA GLU A 144 6.17 -4.84 -0.91
C GLU A 144 7.59 -4.82 -0.31
N ASP A 145 8.32 -5.88 -0.56
CA ASP A 145 9.76 -6.03 -0.30
C ASP A 145 10.20 -5.79 1.15
N LEU A 146 9.39 -6.29 2.10
CA LEU A 146 9.64 -6.17 3.53
C LEU A 146 10.93 -6.86 4.01
N GLN A 147 11.57 -7.71 3.18
CA GLN A 147 12.89 -8.30 3.47
C GLN A 147 13.97 -7.22 3.66
N THR A 148 13.78 -6.03 3.09
CA THR A 148 14.70 -4.90 3.28
C THR A 148 14.79 -4.43 4.72
N SER A 149 13.80 -4.78 5.55
CA SER A 149 13.84 -4.57 7.01
C SER A 149 14.94 -5.35 7.73
N TYR A 150 15.50 -6.36 7.07
CA TYR A 150 16.65 -7.13 7.59
C TYR A 150 17.99 -6.66 7.02
N TRP A 151 18.00 -5.73 6.05
CA TRP A 151 19.21 -5.34 5.33
C TRP A 151 19.68 -3.95 5.73
N SER A 152 20.87 -3.86 6.27
CA SER A 152 21.45 -2.59 6.76
C SER A 152 21.56 -1.51 5.67
N SER A 153 21.78 -1.91 4.41
CA SER A 153 21.82 -0.98 3.26
C SER A 153 20.48 -0.27 3.00
N PHE A 154 19.37 -0.80 3.54
CA PHE A 154 18.04 -0.21 3.47
C PHE A 154 17.58 0.39 4.83
N GLY A 155 18.51 0.52 5.78
CA GLY A 155 18.18 0.95 7.16
C GLY A 155 17.52 -0.15 7.97
N GLY A 156 17.68 -1.41 7.56
CA GLY A 156 17.20 -2.59 8.27
C GLY A 156 18.17 -3.08 9.33
N ASP A 157 17.71 -3.99 10.19
CA ASP A 157 18.48 -4.59 11.28
C ASP A 157 18.11 -6.07 11.45
N MET A 158 19.12 -6.95 11.37
CA MET A 158 18.96 -8.39 11.60
C MET A 158 19.18 -8.80 13.07
N GLU A 159 19.81 -7.95 13.88
CA GLU A 159 20.15 -8.27 15.27
C GLU A 159 19.04 -7.83 16.22
N ASP A 160 18.40 -6.69 15.94
CA ASP A 160 17.26 -6.19 16.73
C ASP A 160 15.92 -6.30 15.96
N LEU A 161 15.43 -7.53 15.85
CA LEU A 161 14.19 -7.82 15.10
C LEU A 161 12.91 -7.22 15.70
N ALA A 162 12.96 -6.75 16.94
CA ALA A 162 11.79 -6.24 17.65
C ALA A 162 11.85 -4.73 17.92
N GLY A 163 13.05 -4.19 18.18
CA GLY A 163 13.23 -2.79 18.61
C GLY A 163 13.66 -1.85 17.49
N ALA A 164 14.21 -2.40 16.38
CA ALA A 164 14.69 -1.58 15.29
C ALA A 164 13.55 -0.82 14.59
N ASN A 165 13.82 0.44 14.21
CA ASN A 165 12.86 1.29 13.49
C ASN A 165 12.81 0.91 12.00
N THR A 166 12.22 -0.24 11.71
CA THR A 166 12.06 -0.78 10.35
C THR A 166 10.61 -0.70 9.89
N SER A 167 10.39 -0.73 8.58
CA SER A 167 9.05 -0.77 7.99
C SER A 167 8.25 -1.98 8.46
N LEU A 168 8.91 -3.15 8.62
CA LEU A 168 8.26 -4.34 9.14
C LEU A 168 7.80 -4.15 10.60
N ASN A 169 8.63 -3.56 11.48
CA ASN A 169 8.24 -3.31 12.87
C ASN A 169 7.16 -2.23 12.98
N PHE A 170 7.24 -1.20 12.15
CA PHE A 170 6.19 -0.21 12.02
C PHE A 170 4.84 -0.87 11.65
N LEU A 171 4.82 -1.71 10.60
CA LEU A 171 3.61 -2.42 10.18
C LEU A 171 3.11 -3.42 11.23
N LYS A 172 3.99 -4.10 11.97
CA LYS A 172 3.61 -4.94 13.12
C LYS A 172 2.91 -4.13 14.22
N SER A 173 3.36 -2.89 14.46
CA SER A 173 2.73 -2.04 15.48
C SER A 173 1.28 -1.66 15.15
N LEU A 174 0.88 -1.75 13.87
CA LEU A 174 -0.50 -1.52 13.47
C LEU A 174 -1.48 -2.60 13.97
N VAL A 175 -0.99 -3.76 14.40
CA VAL A 175 -1.81 -4.76 15.11
C VAL A 175 -2.38 -4.18 16.40
N ASP A 176 -1.59 -3.35 17.11
CA ASP A 176 -2.07 -2.63 18.29
C ASP A 176 -3.10 -1.56 17.93
N ALA A 177 -2.99 -0.97 16.71
CA ALA A 177 -3.98 -0.04 16.19
C ALA A 177 -5.33 -0.73 15.92
N VAL A 178 -5.32 -1.96 15.38
CA VAL A 178 -6.56 -2.76 15.18
C VAL A 178 -7.27 -2.99 16.51
N ASN A 179 -6.51 -3.21 17.58
CA ASN A 179 -7.02 -3.58 18.90
C ASN A 179 -7.10 -2.38 19.88
N TYR A 180 -7.11 -1.15 19.40
CA TYR A 180 -7.02 0.03 20.25
C TYR A 180 -8.15 0.12 21.29
N ALA A 181 -9.34 -0.40 20.99
CA ALA A 181 -10.49 -0.40 21.90
C ALA A 181 -10.26 -1.21 23.18
N GLU A 182 -9.31 -2.15 23.18
CA GLU A 182 -8.95 -2.96 24.35
C GLU A 182 -7.99 -2.24 25.30
N ARG A 183 -7.49 -1.05 24.96
CA ARG A 183 -6.55 -0.29 25.79
C ARG A 183 -7.29 0.74 26.64
N GLU A 184 -6.99 0.77 27.93
CA GLU A 184 -7.52 1.78 28.83
C GLU A 184 -6.84 3.13 28.60
N GLY A 185 -7.63 4.16 28.39
CA GLY A 185 -7.18 5.55 28.34
C GLY A 185 -6.65 5.99 26.98
N GLY A 186 -6.38 7.30 26.89
CA GLY A 186 -5.87 7.94 25.67
C GLY A 186 -6.97 8.31 24.67
N VAL A 187 -6.60 9.22 23.74
CA VAL A 187 -7.43 9.55 22.57
C VAL A 187 -6.85 8.76 21.41
N PRO A 188 -7.65 7.92 20.74
CA PRO A 188 -7.13 7.13 19.62
C PRO A 188 -6.67 8.03 18.48
N SER A 189 -5.53 7.67 17.88
CA SER A 189 -4.97 8.32 16.71
C SER A 189 -5.87 8.11 15.48
N TYR A 190 -5.56 8.83 14.40
CA TYR A 190 -6.24 8.59 13.12
C TYR A 190 -6.07 7.14 12.64
N VAL A 191 -4.84 6.61 12.74
CA VAL A 191 -4.51 5.24 12.31
C VAL A 191 -5.30 4.21 13.10
N GLU A 192 -5.39 4.35 14.42
CA GLU A 192 -6.16 3.47 15.29
C GLU A 192 -7.66 3.46 14.96
N ARG A 193 -8.23 4.63 14.64
CA ARG A 193 -9.65 4.74 14.26
C ARG A 193 -9.97 4.20 12.88
N HIS A 194 -8.96 3.89 12.06
CA HIS A 194 -9.20 3.53 10.66
C HIS A 194 -8.51 2.25 10.21
N THR A 195 -7.69 1.60 11.03
CA THR A 195 -7.07 0.31 10.70
C THR A 195 -7.92 -0.82 11.27
N VAL A 196 -8.44 -1.68 10.38
CA VAL A 196 -9.30 -2.81 10.76
C VAL A 196 -8.68 -4.18 10.47
N GLY A 197 -7.56 -4.23 9.77
CA GLY A 197 -6.86 -5.46 9.46
C GLY A 197 -5.44 -5.21 8.98
N VAL A 198 -4.53 -6.10 9.37
CA VAL A 198 -3.13 -6.12 8.93
C VAL A 198 -2.79 -7.56 8.55
N HIS A 199 -2.40 -7.79 7.30
CA HIS A 199 -2.18 -9.11 6.76
C HIS A 199 -0.76 -9.25 6.23
N PHE A 200 0.03 -10.09 6.88
CA PHE A 200 1.41 -10.36 6.50
C PHE A 200 1.53 -11.65 5.68
N TYR A 201 2.32 -11.55 4.61
CA TYR A 201 2.77 -12.66 3.79
C TYR A 201 4.29 -12.59 3.67
N HIS A 202 4.90 -13.50 2.91
CA HIS A 202 6.33 -13.43 2.66
C HIS A 202 6.67 -12.14 1.91
N ASN A 203 7.38 -11.23 2.59
CA ASN A 203 7.82 -9.92 2.10
C ASN A 203 6.71 -8.94 1.66
N LEU A 204 5.47 -9.17 2.06
CA LEU A 204 4.31 -8.38 1.63
C LEU A 204 3.34 -8.18 2.79
N CYS A 205 2.85 -6.95 2.95
CA CYS A 205 1.82 -6.62 3.95
C CYS A 205 0.67 -5.85 3.30
N PHE A 206 -0.56 -6.16 3.71
CA PHE A 206 -1.76 -5.38 3.39
C PHE A 206 -2.35 -4.79 4.66
N VAL A 207 -2.76 -3.53 4.60
CA VAL A 207 -3.43 -2.81 5.68
C VAL A 207 -4.80 -2.37 5.19
N ASP A 208 -5.85 -2.91 5.80
CA ASP A 208 -7.24 -2.59 5.47
C ASP A 208 -7.68 -1.34 6.21
N LYS A 209 -8.20 -0.36 5.45
CA LYS A 209 -8.72 0.90 6.00
C LYS A 209 -10.24 0.93 5.98
N ARG A 210 -10.82 1.02 7.16
CA ARG A 210 -12.27 1.27 7.39
C ARG A 210 -12.42 2.06 8.70
N VAL A 211 -13.64 2.43 9.04
CA VAL A 211 -13.93 2.90 10.40
C VAL A 211 -13.74 1.70 11.34
N ASN A 212 -12.83 1.86 12.31
CA ASN A 212 -12.58 0.87 13.35
C ASN A 212 -13.39 1.27 14.58
N ASP A 213 -14.65 0.85 14.61
CA ASP A 213 -15.64 1.18 15.63
C ASP A 213 -16.15 -0.04 16.41
N GLU A 214 -15.49 -1.18 16.25
CA GLU A 214 -15.78 -2.40 17.00
C GLU A 214 -15.47 -2.17 18.48
N PRO A 215 -16.47 -2.23 19.36
CA PRO A 215 -16.27 -1.92 20.77
C PRO A 215 -15.63 -3.09 21.51
N SER A 216 -14.84 -2.78 22.55
CA SER A 216 -14.44 -3.79 23.52
C SER A 216 -15.66 -4.37 24.24
N ASN A 217 -15.66 -5.67 24.47
CA ASN A 217 -16.65 -6.34 25.31
C ASN A 217 -16.33 -6.26 26.82
N ILE A 218 -15.16 -5.77 27.18
CA ILE A 218 -14.64 -5.67 28.58
C ILE A 218 -14.41 -4.22 28.97
N VAL A 219 -13.71 -3.45 28.13
CA VAL A 219 -13.40 -2.04 28.39
C VAL A 219 -14.60 -1.18 28.00
N LYS A 220 -15.23 -0.51 28.98
CA LYS A 220 -16.35 0.39 28.69
C LYS A 220 -15.87 1.62 27.91
N PRO A 221 -16.56 2.03 26.84
CA PRO A 221 -16.28 3.30 26.19
C PRO A 221 -16.31 4.44 27.21
N ARG A 222 -15.30 5.32 27.19
CA ARG A 222 -15.44 6.59 27.93
C ARG A 222 -16.57 7.37 27.28
N LEU A 223 -17.65 7.59 28.00
CA LEU A 223 -18.67 8.55 27.60
C LEU A 223 -17.97 9.91 27.46
N THR A 224 -17.89 10.39 26.23
CA THR A 224 -17.43 11.77 25.96
C THR A 224 -18.48 12.70 26.53
N GLY A 225 -18.25 13.25 27.72
CA GLY A 225 -19.13 14.27 28.28
C GLY A 225 -19.44 14.19 29.78
N GLU A 226 -18.51 13.74 30.61
CA GLU A 226 -18.56 14.11 32.02
C GLU A 226 -17.30 14.93 32.39
N PRO A 227 -17.47 16.10 33.06
CA PRO A 227 -16.41 17.03 33.39
C PRO A 227 -15.43 16.50 34.41
#